data_8cb3e0d35a1b0698144a79fefd487d36
#
_entry.id   8cb3e0d35a1b0698144a79fefd487d36
#
_cell.length_a   1.000
_cell.length_b   1.000
_cell.length_c   1.000
_cell.angle_alpha   90.00
_cell.angle_beta   90.00
_cell.angle_gamma   90.00
#
_symmetry.space_group_name_H-M   'P 1'
#
loop_
_entity.id
_entity.type
_entity.pdbx_description
1 polymer ?
#
loop_
_entity_poly.entity_id
_entity_poly.type
_entity_poly.pdbx_seq_one_letter_code
_entity_poly.pdbx_strand_id
1 'polypeptide(L)'
;FNEMYKGDTPMGNAANLKANVSTQMSVEDLIADQLGADVRTVKRSGTPGIGSVMFIRGLNSLNANAQPLIVIDGVPQSMQYNATTLQTGGYNNILLNLNPADIENVTVLKNGTAIYGAKGANGVIVISTRRGHSLATRIEANVGVGVNLVPRMPKVMDANQYMSYATEMLGTYPEIGNIMTNKTFNFLTNDPNNYYYHTYHNNTDWSKEVYESA
;
A
#
# COMPACT_ATOMS: atom_id res chain seq x y z
N PHE A 1 27.74 13.06 -13.00
CA PHE A 1 27.18 12.17 -11.96
C PHE A 1 26.28 11.09 -12.56
N ASN A 2 25.42 11.43 -13.53
CA ASN A 2 24.52 10.46 -14.17
C ASN A 2 25.24 9.40 -15.02
N GLU A 3 26.42 9.67 -15.55
CA GLU A 3 27.15 8.73 -16.38
C GLU A 3 27.94 7.69 -15.57
N MET A 4 28.26 7.98 -14.33
CA MET A 4 28.97 7.07 -13.43
C MET A 4 28.11 5.86 -12.98
N TYR A 5 26.80 5.94 -13.19
CA TYR A 5 25.83 4.91 -12.76
C TYR A 5 25.07 4.27 -13.92
N LYS A 6 25.42 4.56 -15.18
CA LYS A 6 24.93 3.81 -16.35
C LYS A 6 25.55 2.44 -16.36
N GLY A 7 24.83 1.51 -15.77
CA GLY A 7 24.94 0.07 -15.77
C GLY A 7 26.25 -0.55 -16.17
N ASP A 8 26.78 -1.45 -15.68
CA ASP A 8 27.91 -2.38 -15.85
C ASP A 8 28.96 -2.32 -14.75
N THR A 9 28.68 -1.72 -13.62
CA THR A 9 29.53 -1.97 -12.46
C THR A 9 29.13 -3.31 -11.84
N PRO A 10 30.08 -4.15 -11.42
CA PRO A 10 29.81 -5.41 -10.72
C PRO A 10 29.08 -5.25 -9.38
N MET A 11 28.94 -4.04 -8.90
CA MET A 11 28.01 -3.64 -7.84
C MET A 11 26.63 -3.32 -8.39
N GLY A 12 26.35 -3.72 -9.59
CA GLY A 12 25.26 -3.51 -10.47
C GLY A 12 23.87 -3.70 -9.91
N ASN A 13 23.41 -2.67 -9.27
CA ASN A 13 22.07 -2.62 -8.74
C ASN A 13 21.43 -1.27 -9.03
N ALA A 14 21.80 -0.70 -10.18
CA ALA A 14 21.07 0.40 -10.78
C ALA A 14 20.12 -0.20 -11.83
N ALA A 15 18.89 -0.47 -11.43
CA ALA A 15 17.84 -0.75 -12.40
C ALA A 15 17.41 0.59 -12.98
N ASN A 16 17.65 0.80 -14.26
CA ASN A 16 17.25 2.01 -14.96
C ASN A 16 15.86 1.81 -15.57
N LEU A 17 14.93 2.61 -15.14
CA LEU A 17 13.62 2.73 -15.74
C LEU A 17 13.63 3.75 -16.87
N LYS A 18 13.26 3.33 -18.06
CA LYS A 18 12.74 4.25 -19.06
C LYS A 18 11.23 4.35 -18.82
N ALA A 19 10.77 5.52 -18.43
CA ALA A 19 9.36 5.77 -18.22
C ALA A 19 8.57 5.55 -19.52
N ASN A 20 8.00 4.37 -19.66
CA ASN A 20 6.99 4.11 -20.70
C ASN A 20 5.65 4.55 -20.09
N VAL A 21 5.28 5.79 -20.35
CA VAL A 21 4.28 6.60 -19.66
C VAL A 21 2.84 6.12 -19.91
N SER A 22 2.62 5.07 -20.67
CA SER A 22 1.31 4.85 -21.29
C SER A 22 0.18 4.35 -20.37
N THR A 23 0.47 3.87 -19.16
CA THR A 23 -0.58 3.23 -18.35
C THR A 23 -0.53 3.51 -16.85
N GLN A 24 0.54 4.09 -16.32
CA GLN A 24 0.72 4.26 -14.89
C GLN A 24 0.25 5.64 -14.42
N MET A 25 -0.65 5.67 -13.43
CA MET A 25 -1.17 6.92 -12.86
C MET A 25 -0.28 7.50 -11.77
N SER A 26 0.62 6.70 -11.19
CA SER A 26 1.55 7.16 -10.15
C SER A 26 2.95 6.62 -10.37
N VAL A 27 3.94 7.39 -9.87
CA VAL A 27 5.36 6.99 -9.89
C VAL A 27 5.60 5.71 -9.09
N GLU A 28 4.82 5.51 -8.04
CA GLU A 28 4.88 4.31 -7.21
C GLU A 28 4.46 3.06 -7.98
N ASP A 29 3.42 3.18 -8.82
CA ASP A 29 2.98 2.10 -9.70
C ASP A 29 4.02 1.77 -10.76
N LEU A 30 4.64 2.81 -11.31
CA LEU A 30 5.73 2.66 -12.26
C LEU A 30 6.91 1.89 -11.65
N ILE A 31 7.30 2.24 -10.42
CA ILE A 31 8.37 1.55 -9.67
C ILE A 31 7.96 0.11 -9.35
N ALA A 32 6.73 -0.10 -8.90
CA ALA A 32 6.23 -1.43 -8.55
C ALA A 32 6.18 -2.38 -9.75
N ASP A 33 5.77 -1.88 -10.90
CA ASP A 33 5.63 -2.66 -12.12
C ASP A 33 7.00 -3.02 -12.73
N GLN A 34 7.88 -2.06 -12.86
CA GLN A 34 9.14 -2.26 -13.57
C GLN A 34 10.32 -2.67 -12.67
N LEU A 35 10.29 -2.26 -11.39
CA LEU A 35 11.36 -2.53 -10.42
C LEU A 35 10.90 -3.41 -9.24
N GLY A 36 9.80 -4.11 -9.40
CA GLY A 36 9.23 -4.95 -8.34
C GLY A 36 10.16 -6.04 -7.82
N ALA A 37 11.15 -6.45 -8.61
CA ALA A 37 12.19 -7.37 -8.16
C ALA A 37 13.20 -6.75 -7.18
N ASP A 38 13.42 -5.44 -7.28
CA ASP A 38 14.42 -4.71 -6.50
C ASP A 38 13.79 -3.88 -5.38
N VAL A 39 12.60 -3.37 -5.61
CA VAL A 39 11.85 -2.52 -4.68
C VAL A 39 10.50 -3.17 -4.38
N ARG A 40 10.32 -3.62 -3.17
CA ARG A 40 9.01 -4.11 -2.72
C ARG A 40 8.13 -2.95 -2.32
N THR A 41 7.09 -2.73 -3.08
CA THR A 41 6.07 -1.70 -2.81
C THR A 41 4.86 -2.35 -2.13
N VAL A 42 4.45 -1.80 -1.00
CA VAL A 42 3.28 -2.26 -0.24
C VAL A 42 2.26 -1.13 -0.17
N LYS A 43 1.12 -1.32 -0.83
CA LYS A 43 -0.02 -0.40 -0.75
C LYS A 43 -0.98 -0.85 0.35
N ARG A 44 -1.45 0.07 1.16
CA ARG A 44 -2.47 -0.21 2.18
C ARG A 44 -3.88 -0.18 1.62
N SER A 45 -4.08 0.58 0.56
CA SER A 45 -5.38 0.79 -0.06
C SER A 45 -5.22 1.01 -1.56
N GLY A 46 -6.25 0.69 -2.33
CA GLY A 46 -6.38 1.08 -3.73
C GLY A 46 -6.95 2.48 -3.94
N THR A 47 -7.22 3.20 -2.86
CA THR A 47 -7.77 4.56 -2.93
C THR A 47 -6.77 5.51 -3.59
N PRO A 48 -7.19 6.32 -4.59
CA PRO A 48 -6.33 7.31 -5.20
C PRO A 48 -5.79 8.30 -4.17
N GLY A 49 -4.53 8.70 -4.31
CA GLY A 49 -3.89 9.67 -3.42
C GLY A 49 -3.38 9.09 -2.08
N ILE A 50 -3.48 7.79 -1.88
CA ILE A 50 -2.84 7.11 -0.75
C ILE A 50 -1.51 6.53 -1.22
N GLY A 51 -0.42 6.96 -0.58
CA GLY A 51 0.93 6.51 -0.88
C GLY A 51 1.22 5.09 -0.40
N SER A 52 2.26 4.53 -0.96
CA SER A 52 2.77 3.21 -0.61
C SER A 52 4.00 3.28 0.28
N VAL A 53 4.29 2.19 0.95
CA VAL A 53 5.54 1.96 1.68
C VAL A 53 6.45 1.12 0.82
N MET A 54 7.72 1.52 0.71
CA MET A 54 8.71 0.84 -0.11
C MET A 54 9.83 0.27 0.73
N PHE A 55 10.34 -0.88 0.32
CA PHE A 55 11.48 -1.54 0.95
C PHE A 55 12.46 -2.02 -0.11
N ILE A 56 13.74 -1.78 0.12
CA ILE A 56 14.85 -2.35 -0.65
C ILE A 56 15.54 -3.39 0.23
N ARG A 57 15.67 -4.63 -0.24
CA ARG A 57 16.20 -5.78 0.51
C ARG A 57 15.38 -6.17 1.76
N GLY A 58 14.09 -5.81 1.81
CA GLY A 58 13.18 -6.18 2.88
C GLY A 58 13.18 -5.21 4.08
N LEU A 59 12.57 -5.63 5.15
CA LEU A 59 12.44 -4.86 6.39
C LEU A 59 13.70 -5.03 7.25
N ASN A 60 14.51 -3.99 7.31
CA ASN A 60 15.81 -4.02 8.00
C ASN A 60 15.72 -3.69 9.48
N SER A 61 14.67 -3.03 9.94
CA SER A 61 14.49 -2.62 11.32
C SER A 61 13.02 -2.64 11.72
N LEU A 62 12.74 -3.07 12.96
CA LEU A 62 11.39 -3.03 13.53
C LEU A 62 11.07 -1.67 14.16
N ASN A 63 12.07 -0.95 14.65
CA ASN A 63 11.89 0.29 15.41
C ASN A 63 12.31 1.54 14.66
N ALA A 64 13.13 1.41 13.62
CA ALA A 64 13.58 2.53 12.80
C ALA A 64 12.87 2.54 11.44
N ASN A 65 12.90 3.70 10.77
CA ASN A 65 12.40 3.81 9.41
C ASN A 65 13.23 2.92 8.46
N ALA A 66 12.61 1.92 7.88
CA ALA A 66 13.23 0.98 6.95
C ALA A 66 13.00 1.36 5.47
N GLN A 67 12.37 2.51 5.20
CA GLN A 67 12.12 2.97 3.83
C GLN A 67 13.40 3.53 3.19
N PRO A 68 13.54 3.39 1.86
CA PRO A 68 14.67 3.96 1.13
C PRO A 68 14.63 5.49 1.13
N LEU A 69 15.80 6.10 0.96
CA LEU A 69 15.90 7.52 0.72
C LEU A 69 15.43 7.83 -0.71
N ILE A 70 14.56 8.81 -0.85
CA ILE A 70 14.17 9.34 -2.17
C ILE A 70 15.03 10.55 -2.49
N VAL A 71 15.62 10.59 -3.67
CA VAL A 71 16.38 11.73 -4.18
C VAL A 71 15.79 12.17 -5.50
N ILE A 72 15.30 13.39 -5.57
CA ILE A 72 14.70 13.97 -6.77
C ILE A 72 15.63 15.06 -7.29
N ASP A 73 16.10 14.92 -8.50
CA ASP A 73 17.04 15.84 -9.15
C ASP A 73 18.26 16.23 -8.29
N GLY A 74 18.77 15.27 -7.54
CA GLY A 74 19.91 15.44 -6.64
C GLY A 74 19.54 15.97 -5.25
N VAL A 75 18.28 16.30 -4.98
CA VAL A 75 17.81 16.78 -3.68
C VAL A 75 17.22 15.61 -2.88
N PRO A 76 17.83 15.26 -1.72
CA PRO A 76 17.27 14.24 -0.83
C PRO A 76 15.94 14.68 -0.25
N GLN A 77 14.93 13.83 -0.38
CA GLN A 77 13.60 14.05 0.16
C GLN A 77 13.35 13.14 1.38
N SER A 78 12.70 13.69 2.38
CA SER A 78 12.28 12.88 3.52
C SER A 78 10.96 12.18 3.19
N MET A 79 10.97 10.87 3.25
CA MET A 79 9.72 10.09 3.30
C MET A 79 9.17 10.22 4.71
N GLN A 80 8.37 11.25 4.94
CA GLN A 80 7.79 11.48 6.25
C GLN A 80 6.75 10.39 6.57
N TYR A 81 7.13 9.53 7.48
CA TYR A 81 6.30 8.45 7.98
C TYR A 81 5.01 8.95 8.66
N ASN A 82 5.03 10.18 9.17
CA ASN A 82 3.97 10.79 9.96
C ASN A 82 3.30 11.97 9.27
N ALA A 83 3.37 12.06 7.94
CA ALA A 83 2.59 13.08 7.24
C ALA A 83 1.10 12.83 7.54
N THR A 84 0.48 13.77 8.22
CA THR A 84 -0.95 13.71 8.54
C THR A 84 -1.74 13.73 7.25
N THR A 85 -2.48 12.66 7.02
CA THR A 85 -3.46 12.58 5.94
C THR A 85 -4.83 12.94 6.47
N LEU A 86 -5.71 13.42 5.59
CA LEU A 86 -7.11 13.67 5.93
C LEU A 86 -7.83 12.40 6.42
N GLN A 87 -7.35 11.23 5.99
CA GLN A 87 -7.90 9.94 6.36
C GLN A 87 -6.94 9.20 7.30
N THR A 88 -7.43 8.78 8.46
CA THR A 88 -6.66 7.99 9.42
C THR A 88 -6.16 6.68 8.78
N GLY A 89 -4.86 6.44 8.86
CA GLY A 89 -4.22 5.26 8.28
C GLY A 89 -3.81 5.39 6.82
N GLY A 90 -4.05 6.53 6.18
CA GLY A 90 -3.48 6.85 4.88
C GLY A 90 -2.00 7.21 4.99
N TYR A 91 -1.28 7.00 3.89
CA TYR A 91 0.11 7.42 3.73
C TYR A 91 0.16 8.51 2.68
N ASN A 92 0.85 9.60 3.00
CA ASN A 92 1.21 10.61 2.02
C ASN A 92 2.73 10.59 1.86
N ASN A 93 3.20 10.47 0.62
CA ASN A 93 4.62 10.55 0.32
C ASN A 93 4.87 11.51 -0.85
N ILE A 94 6.12 11.92 -1.01
CA ILE A 94 6.50 12.91 -2.03
C ILE A 94 6.26 12.40 -3.46
N LEU A 95 6.24 11.08 -3.69
CA LEU A 95 6.07 10.48 -5.01
C LEU A 95 4.66 10.67 -5.57
N LEU A 96 3.67 10.91 -4.71
CA LEU A 96 2.30 11.21 -5.13
C LEU A 96 2.19 12.56 -5.84
N ASN A 97 3.12 13.48 -5.56
CA ASN A 97 3.12 14.81 -6.15
C ASN A 97 3.90 14.87 -7.48
N LEU A 98 4.52 13.76 -7.89
CA LEU A 98 5.25 13.67 -9.14
C LEU A 98 4.37 13.08 -10.23
N ASN A 99 4.35 13.75 -11.38
CA ASN A 99 3.72 13.20 -12.57
C ASN A 99 4.67 12.18 -13.23
N PRO A 100 4.25 10.94 -13.47
CA PRO A 100 5.07 9.95 -14.17
C PRO A 100 5.57 10.45 -15.55
N ALA A 101 4.81 11.31 -16.22
CA ALA A 101 5.18 11.88 -17.51
C ALA A 101 6.44 12.78 -17.43
N ASP A 102 6.69 13.38 -16.26
CA ASP A 102 7.84 14.28 -16.06
C ASP A 102 9.11 13.52 -15.69
N ILE A 103 9.04 12.20 -15.53
CA ILE A 103 10.19 11.39 -15.17
C ILE A 103 10.97 10.98 -16.41
N GLU A 104 12.27 11.22 -16.39
CA GLU A 104 13.19 10.75 -17.40
C GLU A 104 13.75 9.38 -17.03
N ASN A 105 14.20 9.25 -15.79
CA ASN A 105 14.86 8.04 -15.30
C ASN A 105 14.65 7.83 -13.80
N VAL A 106 14.50 6.57 -13.39
CA VAL A 106 14.52 6.16 -11.99
C VAL A 106 15.63 5.13 -11.79
N THR A 107 16.54 5.41 -10.87
CA THR A 107 17.65 4.54 -10.54
C THR A 107 17.56 4.08 -9.09
N VAL A 108 17.62 2.78 -8.86
CA VAL A 108 17.63 2.20 -7.51
C VAL A 108 19.06 1.83 -7.12
N LEU A 109 19.54 2.44 -6.07
CA LEU A 109 20.86 2.14 -5.49
C LEU A 109 20.64 1.29 -4.23
N LYS A 110 20.94 0.01 -4.30
CA LYS A 110 20.82 -0.89 -3.14
C LYS A 110 21.81 -0.55 -2.02
N ASN A 111 22.97 0.00 -2.35
CA ASN A 111 24.01 0.46 -1.43
C ASN A 111 24.24 1.96 -1.61
N GLY A 112 23.42 2.76 -0.94
CA GLY A 112 23.51 4.22 -1.04
C GLY A 112 24.43 4.89 0.00
N THR A 113 24.99 4.13 0.93
CA THR A 113 25.78 4.69 2.04
C THR A 113 27.05 5.41 1.63
N ALA A 114 27.67 4.96 0.55
CA ALA A 114 28.90 5.60 0.03
C ALA A 114 28.67 7.03 -0.47
N ILE A 115 27.45 7.36 -0.91
CA ILE A 115 27.11 8.65 -1.50
C ILE A 115 26.29 9.51 -0.55
N TYR A 116 25.31 8.88 0.12
CA TYR A 116 24.31 9.57 0.95
C TYR A 116 24.53 9.34 2.45
N GLY A 117 25.61 8.65 2.85
CA GLY A 117 25.92 8.36 4.23
C GLY A 117 24.85 7.48 4.89
N ALA A 118 24.64 7.67 6.19
CA ALA A 118 23.70 6.87 6.98
C ALA A 118 22.24 6.93 6.46
N LYS A 119 21.84 8.04 5.83
CA LYS A 119 20.50 8.18 5.23
C LYS A 119 20.26 7.19 4.08
N GLY A 120 21.32 6.77 3.39
CA GLY A 120 21.24 5.81 2.30
C GLY A 120 21.36 4.34 2.73
N ALA A 121 21.34 4.03 4.03
CA ALA A 121 21.55 2.67 4.56
C ALA A 121 20.48 1.68 4.09
N ASN A 122 19.23 2.12 3.93
CA ASN A 122 18.11 1.30 3.46
C ASN A 122 17.98 1.27 1.93
N GLY A 123 18.97 1.81 1.23
CA GLY A 123 18.95 2.01 -0.21
C GLY A 123 18.46 3.41 -0.57
N VAL A 124 18.63 3.76 -1.84
CA VAL A 124 18.28 5.07 -2.38
C VAL A 124 17.56 4.90 -3.72
N ILE A 125 16.47 5.61 -3.90
CA ILE A 125 15.77 5.73 -5.18
C ILE A 125 16.06 7.13 -5.71
N VAL A 126 16.80 7.20 -6.80
CA VAL A 126 17.16 8.46 -7.47
C VAL A 126 16.22 8.65 -8.65
N ILE A 127 15.50 9.76 -8.65
CA ILE A 127 14.56 10.13 -9.70
C ILE A 127 15.12 11.35 -10.41
N SER A 128 15.27 11.26 -11.71
CA SER A 128 15.66 12.36 -12.57
C SER A 128 14.45 12.81 -13.39
N THR A 129 14.13 14.08 -13.32
CA THR A 129 13.04 14.66 -14.10
C THR A 129 13.53 15.09 -15.48
N ARG A 130 12.61 15.15 -16.43
CA ARG A 130 12.91 15.61 -17.79
C ARG A 130 13.29 17.07 -17.78
N ARG A 131 14.39 17.37 -18.44
CA ARG A 131 14.88 18.74 -18.62
C ARG A 131 14.94 19.09 -20.09
N GLY A 132 14.71 20.35 -20.40
CA GLY A 132 14.90 20.86 -21.74
C GLY A 132 16.38 20.84 -22.15
N HIS A 133 16.71 20.11 -23.20
CA HIS A 133 18.08 20.02 -23.74
C HIS A 133 18.25 20.78 -25.06
N SER A 134 17.17 21.30 -25.62
CA SER A 134 17.20 22.00 -26.90
C SER A 134 16.53 23.36 -26.80
N LEU A 135 16.97 24.29 -27.65
CA LEU A 135 16.37 25.63 -27.80
C LEU A 135 14.99 25.58 -28.50
N ALA A 136 14.66 24.45 -29.12
CA ALA A 136 13.36 24.28 -29.76
C ALA A 136 12.27 24.05 -28.71
N THR A 137 11.20 24.83 -28.79
CA THR A 137 10.03 24.63 -27.93
C THR A 137 9.35 23.31 -28.28
N ARG A 138 9.24 22.43 -27.31
CA ARG A 138 8.51 21.15 -27.42
C ARG A 138 7.31 21.21 -26.51
N ILE A 139 6.14 21.04 -27.08
CA ILE A 139 4.87 21.02 -26.36
C ILE A 139 4.38 19.57 -26.34
N GLU A 140 4.25 19.01 -25.15
CA GLU A 140 3.69 17.67 -24.94
C GLU A 140 2.45 17.80 -24.05
N ALA A 141 1.36 17.15 -24.42
CA ALA A 141 0.15 17.08 -23.60
C ALA A 141 -0.21 15.61 -23.37
N ASN A 142 -0.32 15.21 -22.11
CA ASN A 142 -0.71 13.87 -21.74
C ASN A 142 -2.00 13.94 -20.90
N VAL A 143 -2.98 13.12 -21.24
CA VAL A 143 -4.22 12.99 -20.48
C VAL A 143 -4.38 11.53 -20.11
N GLY A 144 -4.54 11.26 -18.83
CA GLY A 144 -4.79 9.92 -18.29
C GLY A 144 -6.09 9.92 -17.47
N VAL A 145 -6.93 8.95 -17.70
CA VAL A 145 -8.13 8.68 -16.89
C VAL A 145 -8.08 7.26 -16.39
N GLY A 146 -8.33 7.08 -15.11
CA GLY A 146 -8.34 5.76 -14.50
C GLY A 146 -9.48 5.62 -13.50
N VAL A 147 -9.99 4.41 -13.36
CA VAL A 147 -11.04 4.07 -12.41
C VAL A 147 -10.54 2.97 -11.48
N ASN A 148 -10.64 3.20 -10.18
CA ASN A 148 -10.34 2.18 -9.19
C ASN A 148 -11.64 1.44 -8.84
N LEU A 149 -11.64 0.15 -9.09
CA LEU A 149 -12.76 -0.72 -8.73
C LEU A 149 -12.56 -1.30 -7.34
N VAL A 150 -13.65 -1.47 -6.61
CA VAL A 150 -13.64 -2.16 -5.31
C VAL A 150 -13.17 -3.61 -5.52
N PRO A 151 -12.17 -4.07 -4.76
CA PRO A 151 -11.70 -5.43 -4.86
C PRO A 151 -12.80 -6.42 -4.46
N ARG A 152 -12.76 -7.62 -5.05
CA ARG A 152 -13.69 -8.68 -4.67
C ARG A 152 -13.44 -9.08 -3.22
N MET A 153 -14.44 -8.85 -2.36
CA MET A 153 -14.37 -9.23 -0.96
C MET A 153 -14.45 -10.75 -0.78
N PRO A 154 -13.69 -11.33 0.16
CA PRO A 154 -13.87 -12.71 0.55
C PRO A 154 -15.28 -12.91 1.11
N LYS A 155 -15.88 -14.04 0.80
CA LYS A 155 -17.17 -14.40 1.41
C LYS A 155 -16.95 -14.67 2.89
N VAL A 156 -17.70 -13.99 3.71
CA VAL A 156 -17.77 -14.21 5.17
C VAL A 156 -19.07 -14.91 5.52
N MET A 157 -19.09 -15.53 6.69
CA MET A 157 -20.31 -16.15 7.22
C MET A 157 -21.35 -15.07 7.52
N ASP A 158 -22.60 -15.36 7.23
CA ASP A 158 -23.71 -14.57 7.72
C ASP A 158 -23.98 -14.84 9.22
N ALA A 159 -24.84 -14.05 9.86
CA ALA A 159 -25.13 -14.18 11.28
C ALA A 159 -25.64 -15.56 11.65
N ASN A 160 -26.49 -16.17 10.82
CA ASN A 160 -27.06 -17.50 11.06
C ASN A 160 -26.00 -18.60 10.93
N GLN A 161 -25.15 -18.51 9.91
CA GLN A 161 -24.05 -19.44 9.71
C GLN A 161 -23.04 -19.35 10.87
N TYR A 162 -22.74 -18.12 11.32
CA TYR A 162 -21.84 -17.91 12.45
C TYR A 162 -22.44 -18.47 13.75
N MET A 163 -23.73 -18.26 14.02
CA MET A 163 -24.39 -18.81 15.19
C MET A 163 -24.39 -20.33 15.18
N SER A 164 -24.67 -20.95 14.03
CA SER A 164 -24.63 -22.42 13.88
C SER A 164 -23.23 -22.95 14.14
N TYR A 165 -22.21 -22.34 13.54
CA TYR A 165 -20.80 -22.69 13.74
C TYR A 165 -20.38 -22.54 15.20
N ALA A 166 -20.72 -21.40 15.83
CA ALA A 166 -20.38 -21.14 17.23
C ALA A 166 -21.08 -22.13 18.18
N THR A 167 -22.34 -22.47 17.92
CA THR A 167 -23.09 -23.47 18.71
C THR A 167 -22.45 -24.84 18.60
N GLU A 168 -22.05 -25.26 17.42
CA GLU A 168 -21.40 -26.55 17.18
C GLU A 168 -20.02 -26.58 17.88
N MET A 169 -19.21 -25.52 17.69
CA MET A 169 -17.91 -25.43 18.35
C MET A 169 -18.00 -25.46 19.87
N LEU A 170 -18.92 -24.72 20.47
CA LEU A 170 -19.11 -24.66 21.92
C LEU A 170 -19.71 -25.96 22.46
N GLY A 171 -20.54 -26.65 21.68
CA GLY A 171 -21.12 -27.92 22.01
C GLY A 171 -20.11 -29.06 22.13
N THR A 172 -18.91 -28.92 21.55
CA THR A 172 -17.82 -29.89 21.70
C THR A 172 -17.12 -29.81 23.05
N TYR A 173 -17.35 -28.75 23.84
CA TYR A 173 -16.74 -28.59 25.17
C TYR A 173 -17.73 -28.99 26.27
N PRO A 174 -17.56 -30.17 26.93
CA PRO A 174 -18.48 -30.66 27.96
C PRO A 174 -18.58 -29.73 29.17
N GLU A 175 -17.53 -28.95 29.42
CA GLU A 175 -17.43 -28.05 30.57
C GLU A 175 -18.34 -26.81 30.47
N ILE A 176 -18.81 -26.47 29.27
CA ILE A 176 -19.65 -25.31 29.04
C ILE A 176 -21.10 -25.55 29.46
N GLY A 177 -21.49 -26.81 29.59
CA GLY A 177 -22.86 -27.19 29.93
C GLY A 177 -23.87 -26.86 28.83
N ASN A 178 -25.11 -26.62 29.21
CA ASN A 178 -26.14 -26.28 28.24
C ASN A 178 -25.94 -24.81 27.78
N ILE A 179 -25.47 -24.65 26.54
CA ILE A 179 -25.18 -23.35 25.92
C ILE A 179 -26.37 -22.41 25.95
N MET A 180 -27.59 -22.96 25.78
CA MET A 180 -28.84 -22.20 25.74
C MET A 180 -29.21 -21.59 27.11
N THR A 181 -28.73 -22.15 28.20
CA THR A 181 -29.00 -21.66 29.55
C THR A 181 -27.86 -20.81 30.11
N ASN A 182 -26.72 -20.78 29.44
CA ASN A 182 -25.55 -20.04 29.90
C ASN A 182 -25.66 -18.55 29.49
N LYS A 183 -25.80 -17.67 30.48
CA LYS A 183 -25.90 -16.23 30.25
C LYS A 183 -24.71 -15.62 29.51
N THR A 184 -23.57 -16.29 29.52
CA THR A 184 -22.36 -15.83 28.80
C THR A 184 -22.55 -15.91 27.28
N PHE A 185 -23.41 -16.81 26.81
CA PHE A 185 -23.65 -17.04 25.39
C PHE A 185 -25.02 -16.52 24.92
N ASN A 186 -25.52 -15.44 25.48
CA ASN A 186 -26.79 -14.81 25.12
C ASN A 186 -26.94 -14.53 23.61
N PHE A 187 -25.83 -14.33 22.91
CA PHE A 187 -25.83 -14.08 21.45
C PHE A 187 -26.24 -15.31 20.63
N LEU A 188 -26.22 -16.54 21.22
CA LEU A 188 -26.65 -17.78 20.58
C LEU A 188 -28.12 -18.13 20.89
N THR A 189 -28.79 -17.35 21.73
CA THR A 189 -30.17 -17.61 22.12
C THR A 189 -31.11 -17.34 20.94
N ASN A 190 -31.82 -18.35 20.49
CA ASN A 190 -32.78 -18.27 19.39
C ASN A 190 -34.25 -18.11 19.88
N ASP A 191 -34.45 -17.48 21.03
CA ASP A 191 -35.75 -17.17 21.59
C ASP A 191 -36.17 -15.75 21.34
N PRO A 192 -37.18 -15.46 20.51
CA PRO A 192 -37.65 -14.10 20.21
C PRO A 192 -38.10 -13.30 21.44
N ASN A 193 -38.46 -13.97 22.54
CA ASN A 193 -38.86 -13.32 23.79
C ASN A 193 -37.66 -12.92 24.64
N ASN A 194 -36.46 -13.31 24.28
CA ASN A 194 -35.25 -12.91 24.99
C ASN A 194 -34.90 -11.46 24.67
N TYR A 195 -34.60 -10.67 25.71
CA TYR A 195 -34.23 -9.25 25.57
C TYR A 195 -33.06 -9.03 24.58
N TYR A 196 -32.11 -9.95 24.53
CA TYR A 196 -30.91 -9.83 23.66
C TYR A 196 -31.14 -10.36 22.24
N TYR A 197 -32.28 -10.99 21.94
CA TYR A 197 -32.55 -11.58 20.64
C TYR A 197 -32.39 -10.54 19.50
N HIS A 198 -33.05 -9.40 19.61
CA HIS A 198 -33.01 -8.36 18.59
C HIS A 198 -31.65 -7.69 18.46
N THR A 199 -30.83 -7.75 19.51
CA THR A 199 -29.47 -7.17 19.47
C THR A 199 -28.50 -8.01 18.64
N TYR A 200 -28.64 -9.35 18.70
CA TYR A 200 -27.68 -10.28 18.11
C TYR A 200 -28.17 -10.95 16.83
N HIS A 201 -29.45 -10.86 16.48
CA HIS A 201 -30.02 -11.49 15.29
C HIS A 201 -30.10 -10.57 14.07
N ASN A 202 -29.50 -9.40 14.13
CA ASN A 202 -29.37 -8.54 12.98
C ASN A 202 -28.29 -9.10 12.02
N ASN A 203 -28.69 -9.33 10.78
CA ASN A 203 -27.76 -9.79 9.73
C ASN A 203 -27.43 -8.60 8.83
N THR A 204 -26.43 -7.84 9.20
CA THR A 204 -25.96 -6.69 8.41
C THR A 204 -24.69 -7.08 7.67
N ASP A 205 -24.71 -6.96 6.36
CA ASP A 205 -23.52 -7.12 5.53
C ASP A 205 -22.71 -5.81 5.53
N TRP A 206 -21.81 -5.71 6.50
CA TRP A 206 -20.92 -4.54 6.64
C TRP A 206 -20.01 -4.32 5.44
N SER A 207 -19.66 -5.38 4.73
CA SER A 207 -18.85 -5.23 3.52
C SER A 207 -19.63 -4.49 2.45
N LYS A 208 -20.92 -4.80 2.30
CA LYS A 208 -21.79 -4.12 1.35
C LYS A 208 -22.05 -2.67 1.76
N GLU A 209 -22.35 -2.43 3.04
CA GLU A 209 -22.61 -1.08 3.56
C GLU A 209 -21.40 -0.15 3.41
N VAL A 210 -20.19 -0.65 3.66
CA VAL A 210 -18.96 0.17 3.60
C VAL A 210 -18.51 0.41 2.15
N TYR A 211 -18.71 -0.58 1.28
CA TYR A 211 -18.22 -0.53 -0.11
C TYR A 211 -19.33 -0.35 -1.14
N GLU A 212 -20.51 0.02 -0.71
CA GLU A 212 -21.56 0.43 -1.66
C GLU A 212 -21.08 1.67 -2.40
N SER A 213 -21.05 1.59 -3.73
CA SER A 213 -20.66 2.72 -4.56
C SER A 213 -21.67 3.85 -4.39
N ALA A 214 -21.19 5.00 -3.96
CA ALA A 214 -21.95 6.23 -3.92
C ALA A 214 -22.29 6.71 -5.34
#